data_fa7c2385f024f8f03bdc676e5e9a9ab8
#
_entry.id   fa7c2385f024f8f03bdc676e5e9a9ab8
#
_cell.length_a   1.000
_cell.length_b   1.000
_cell.length_c   1.000
_cell.angle_alpha   90.00
_cell.angle_beta   90.00
_cell.angle_gamma   90.00
#
_symmetry.space_group_name_H-M   'P 1'
#
loop_
_entity.id
_entity.type
_entity.pdbx_description
1 polymer ?
#
loop_
_entity_poly.entity_id
_entity_poly.type
_entity_poly.pdbx_seq_one_letter_code
_entity_poly.pdbx_strand_id
1 'polypeptide(L)'
;MKKSFRFLFAISLLLCMFRTALAQENPDSVTIGVIEHLDKTIPLNLSFTDDNNKQVTLKQIINKPTVLILVYFDCPGVCPAILGGVSDVIEKADLELGSDYQVVTVSFNPIDTPEKAAHMKQNFLRTKSKLHSKDWIYLTGDSLNIYSLTEAVGFRFQKNGLDFVHPACITILSPEGKITRYLYGSRFLPFDLKMAIIEAQKGLSRPTINRVLEFCFSYDPEGKKYVLDITRVSGIVILFFAVLLFAILLLRSRKKKKKK
;
A
#
# COMPACT_ATOMS: atom_id res chain seq x y z
N MET A 1 -44.76 5.00 -32.19
CA MET A 1 -43.86 6.15 -32.05
C MET A 1 -43.79 6.72 -30.61
N LYS A 2 -44.89 6.97 -29.90
CA LYS A 2 -44.90 7.57 -28.53
C LYS A 2 -44.22 6.69 -27.45
N LYS A 3 -44.20 5.35 -27.53
CA LYS A 3 -43.56 4.47 -26.57
C LYS A 3 -42.02 4.47 -26.68
N SER A 4 -41.47 4.58 -27.90
CA SER A 4 -40.01 4.67 -28.13
C SER A 4 -39.40 5.98 -27.62
N PHE A 5 -40.15 7.09 -27.77
CA PHE A 5 -39.67 8.39 -27.29
C PHE A 5 -39.59 8.50 -25.77
N ARG A 6 -40.58 7.91 -25.06
CA ARG A 6 -40.54 7.83 -23.58
C ARG A 6 -39.39 6.98 -23.05
N PHE A 7 -39.02 5.93 -23.80
CA PHE A 7 -37.90 5.05 -23.40
C PHE A 7 -36.54 5.72 -23.62
N LEU A 8 -36.35 6.46 -24.71
CA LEU A 8 -35.17 7.27 -24.98
C LEU A 8 -35.00 8.40 -23.96
N PHE A 9 -36.12 9.05 -23.59
CA PHE A 9 -36.08 10.11 -22.57
C PHE A 9 -35.73 9.60 -21.17
N ALA A 10 -36.20 8.41 -20.77
CA ALA A 10 -35.86 7.77 -19.51
C ALA A 10 -34.38 7.35 -19.47
N ILE A 11 -33.80 6.86 -20.56
CA ILE A 11 -32.38 6.53 -20.68
C ILE A 11 -31.51 7.80 -20.61
N SER A 12 -31.94 8.89 -21.27
CA SER A 12 -31.23 10.17 -21.21
C SER A 12 -31.21 10.77 -19.79
N LEU A 13 -32.34 10.67 -19.07
CA LEU A 13 -32.46 11.13 -17.70
C LEU A 13 -31.55 10.31 -16.73
N LEU A 14 -31.50 8.98 -16.95
CA LEU A 14 -30.64 8.06 -16.18
C LEU A 14 -29.14 8.34 -16.44
N LEU A 15 -28.78 8.64 -17.69
CA LEU A 15 -27.40 9.01 -18.07
C LEU A 15 -27.00 10.40 -17.50
N CYS A 16 -27.94 11.36 -17.42
CA CYS A 16 -27.69 12.65 -16.79
C CYS A 16 -27.47 12.53 -15.28
N MET A 17 -28.24 11.71 -14.58
CA MET A 17 -28.04 11.45 -13.15
C MET A 17 -26.69 10.75 -12.85
N PHE A 18 -26.19 9.92 -13.79
CA PHE A 18 -24.89 9.27 -13.65
C PHE A 18 -23.71 10.25 -13.79
N ARG A 19 -23.86 11.32 -14.58
CA ARG A 19 -22.78 12.33 -14.72
C ARG A 19 -22.59 13.21 -13.49
N THR A 20 -23.62 13.44 -12.70
CA THR A 20 -23.52 14.25 -11.47
C THR A 20 -22.90 13.49 -10.31
N ALA A 21 -22.93 12.15 -10.33
CA ALA A 21 -22.30 11.31 -9.29
C ALA A 21 -20.77 11.14 -9.45
N LEU A 22 -20.19 11.54 -10.60
CA LEU A 22 -18.76 11.43 -10.88
C LEU A 22 -17.98 12.73 -10.64
N ALA A 23 -18.62 13.79 -10.16
CA ALA A 23 -18.04 15.13 -10.10
C ALA A 23 -17.95 15.66 -8.68
N GLN A 24 -17.25 14.97 -7.78
CA GLN A 24 -16.79 15.59 -6.53
C GLN A 24 -15.60 14.81 -5.95
N GLU A 25 -14.50 14.73 -6.70
CA GLU A 25 -13.19 14.61 -6.06
C GLU A 25 -12.71 16.04 -5.77
N ASN A 26 -12.56 16.34 -4.49
CA ASN A 26 -11.95 17.57 -4.02
C ASN A 26 -10.45 17.51 -4.38
N PRO A 27 -9.91 18.33 -5.31
CA PRO A 27 -8.54 18.18 -5.80
C PRO A 27 -7.47 18.49 -4.74
N ASP A 28 -7.85 19.04 -3.57
CA ASP A 28 -6.93 19.42 -2.49
C ASP A 28 -6.86 18.41 -1.34
N SER A 29 -7.59 17.30 -1.38
CA SER A 29 -7.42 16.25 -0.38
C SER A 29 -6.19 15.40 -0.73
N VAL A 30 -5.10 15.58 0.02
CA VAL A 30 -3.98 14.64 -0.01
C VAL A 30 -4.53 13.27 0.35
N THR A 31 -4.72 12.42 -0.65
CA THR A 31 -5.24 11.08 -0.44
C THR A 31 -4.17 10.27 0.28
N ILE A 32 -4.38 10.06 1.60
CA ILE A 32 -3.48 9.24 2.41
C ILE A 32 -3.63 7.79 1.96
N GLY A 33 -2.50 7.13 1.73
CA GLY A 33 -2.51 5.75 1.23
C GLY A 33 -1.25 5.37 0.49
N VAL A 34 -1.30 4.29 -0.26
CA VAL A 34 -0.20 3.85 -1.12
C VAL A 34 -0.67 3.83 -2.57
N ILE A 35 0.03 4.56 -3.44
CA ILE A 35 -0.11 4.40 -4.89
C ILE A 35 0.97 3.43 -5.33
N GLU A 36 0.59 2.21 -5.71
CA GLU A 36 1.56 1.18 -6.08
C GLU A 36 2.33 1.56 -7.35
N HIS A 37 3.64 1.63 -7.22
CA HIS A 37 4.59 1.89 -8.31
C HIS A 37 5.36 0.61 -8.69
N LEU A 38 4.64 -0.48 -8.90
CA LEU A 38 5.24 -1.76 -9.30
C LEU A 38 6.11 -1.60 -10.56
N ASP A 39 7.19 -2.36 -10.62
CA ASP A 39 8.22 -2.33 -11.67
C ASP A 39 9.07 -1.05 -11.73
N LYS A 40 8.77 -0.02 -10.96
CA LYS A 40 9.64 1.16 -10.87
C LYS A 40 10.78 0.91 -9.90
N THR A 41 11.95 1.48 -10.21
CA THR A 41 13.13 1.46 -9.35
C THR A 41 13.17 2.72 -8.51
N ILE A 42 13.43 2.58 -7.22
CA ILE A 42 13.62 3.73 -6.33
C ILE A 42 14.96 4.42 -6.61
N PRO A 43 15.09 5.73 -6.32
CA PRO A 43 16.36 6.44 -6.49
C PRO A 43 17.39 5.93 -5.47
N LEU A 44 18.36 5.15 -5.94
CA LEU A 44 19.38 4.52 -5.08
C LEU A 44 20.49 5.49 -4.63
N ASN A 45 20.57 6.66 -5.21
CA ASN A 45 21.53 7.71 -4.85
C ASN A 45 21.11 8.54 -3.61
N LEU A 46 19.92 8.31 -3.06
CA LEU A 46 19.46 9.00 -1.87
C LEU A 46 20.33 8.66 -0.66
N SER A 47 20.65 9.70 0.13
CA SER A 47 21.54 9.61 1.30
C SER A 47 20.73 9.66 2.60
N PHE A 48 21.09 8.80 3.52
CA PHE A 48 20.49 8.69 4.86
C PHE A 48 21.59 8.51 5.92
N THR A 49 21.23 8.68 7.17
CA THR A 49 22.09 8.37 8.31
C THR A 49 21.60 7.11 9.00
N ASP A 50 22.49 6.14 9.21
CA ASP A 50 22.14 4.88 9.89
C ASP A 50 22.12 5.04 11.43
N ASP A 51 21.69 3.98 12.11
CA ASP A 51 21.60 3.89 13.57
C ASP A 51 22.98 3.89 14.29
N ASN A 52 24.08 3.92 13.53
CA ASN A 52 25.44 4.14 14.04
C ASN A 52 25.98 5.53 13.69
N ASN A 53 25.10 6.46 13.28
CA ASN A 53 25.43 7.82 12.88
C ASN A 53 26.37 7.90 11.66
N LYS A 54 26.32 6.90 10.77
CA LYS A 54 27.10 6.87 9.53
C LYS A 54 26.25 7.28 8.36
N GLN A 55 26.78 8.18 7.50
CA GLN A 55 26.15 8.52 6.21
C GLN A 55 26.28 7.35 5.24
N VAL A 56 25.16 6.96 4.64
CA VAL A 56 25.03 5.85 3.69
C VAL A 56 24.09 6.21 2.56
N THR A 57 24.30 5.63 1.39
CA THR A 57 23.34 5.73 0.27
C THR A 57 22.51 4.46 0.19
N LEU A 58 21.31 4.54 -0.37
CA LEU A 58 20.48 3.35 -0.60
C LEU A 58 21.21 2.34 -1.50
N LYS A 59 22.04 2.79 -2.44
CA LYS A 59 22.86 1.94 -3.30
C LYS A 59 23.87 1.09 -2.53
N GLN A 60 24.42 1.63 -1.43
CA GLN A 60 25.36 0.89 -0.58
C GLN A 60 24.66 -0.17 0.28
N ILE A 61 23.39 0.07 0.62
CA ILE A 61 22.62 -0.79 1.50
C ILE A 61 21.87 -1.86 0.69
N ILE A 62 21.11 -1.46 -0.32
CA ILE A 62 20.22 -2.36 -1.08
C ILE A 62 21.05 -3.16 -2.08
N ASN A 63 21.37 -4.40 -1.71
CA ASN A 63 22.16 -5.33 -2.53
C ASN A 63 21.58 -6.76 -2.52
N LYS A 64 20.44 -6.95 -1.87
CA LYS A 64 19.64 -8.18 -1.80
C LYS A 64 18.16 -7.82 -1.68
N PRO A 65 17.21 -8.77 -1.81
CA PRO A 65 15.81 -8.51 -1.56
C PRO A 65 15.63 -7.75 -0.25
N THR A 66 14.89 -6.66 -0.29
CA THR A 66 14.79 -5.74 0.84
C THR A 66 13.33 -5.51 1.23
N VAL A 67 13.03 -5.73 2.50
CA VAL A 67 11.78 -5.29 3.11
C VAL A 67 11.96 -3.85 3.56
N LEU A 68 11.38 -2.90 2.82
CA LEU A 68 11.41 -1.48 3.15
C LEU A 68 10.19 -1.14 4.00
N ILE A 69 10.44 -0.55 5.17
CA ILE A 69 9.42 -0.11 6.14
C ILE A 69 9.55 1.40 6.33
N LEU A 70 8.45 2.11 6.11
CA LEU A 70 8.36 3.55 6.35
C LEU A 70 7.56 3.80 7.63
N VAL A 71 8.21 4.41 8.62
CA VAL A 71 7.64 4.71 9.96
C VAL A 71 8.13 6.07 10.45
N TYR A 72 7.68 6.51 11.63
CA TYR A 72 8.35 7.54 12.42
C TYR A 72 8.50 7.05 13.87
N PHE A 73 9.59 7.45 14.54
CA PHE A 73 10.02 6.74 15.76
C PHE A 73 9.24 7.12 17.01
N ASP A 74 8.61 8.28 17.06
CA ASP A 74 7.74 8.71 18.16
C ASP A 74 6.27 8.29 17.98
N CYS A 75 5.96 7.39 17.03
CA CYS A 75 4.61 6.93 16.75
C CYS A 75 4.00 6.16 17.92
N PRO A 76 2.87 6.59 18.49
CA PRO A 76 2.24 5.89 19.61
C PRO A 76 1.39 4.68 19.19
N GLY A 77 1.23 4.43 17.89
CA GLY A 77 0.21 3.51 17.39
C GLY A 77 0.66 2.50 16.33
N VAL A 78 0.45 2.82 15.06
CA VAL A 78 0.54 1.86 13.97
C VAL A 78 1.99 1.46 13.63
N CYS A 79 2.99 2.35 13.82
CA CYS A 79 4.38 2.03 13.52
C CYS A 79 4.93 0.88 14.38
N PRO A 80 4.78 0.88 15.72
CA PRO A 80 5.15 -0.27 16.54
C PRO A 80 4.43 -1.55 16.14
N ALA A 81 3.16 -1.46 15.71
CA ALA A 81 2.41 -2.63 15.25
C ALA A 81 2.96 -3.20 13.95
N ILE A 82 3.37 -2.36 12.98
CA ILE A 82 4.01 -2.80 11.73
C ILE A 82 5.37 -3.46 12.04
N LEU A 83 6.22 -2.80 12.82
CA LEU A 83 7.54 -3.32 13.19
C LEU A 83 7.43 -4.64 13.96
N GLY A 84 6.48 -4.75 14.89
CA GLY A 84 6.16 -5.98 15.61
C GLY A 84 5.71 -7.09 14.67
N GLY A 85 4.81 -6.79 13.73
CA GLY A 85 4.34 -7.75 12.73
C GLY A 85 5.44 -8.24 11.79
N VAL A 86 6.37 -7.34 11.39
CA VAL A 86 7.55 -7.74 10.62
C VAL A 86 8.47 -8.62 11.45
N SER A 87 8.75 -8.23 12.69
CA SER A 87 9.54 -9.04 13.63
C SER A 87 8.95 -10.45 13.82
N ASP A 88 7.63 -10.54 14.00
CA ASP A 88 6.93 -11.82 14.18
C ASP A 88 6.96 -12.71 12.93
N VAL A 89 6.83 -12.11 11.73
CA VAL A 89 6.85 -12.88 10.50
C VAL A 89 8.27 -13.36 10.15
N ILE A 90 9.32 -12.61 10.46
CA ILE A 90 10.71 -13.03 10.30
C ILE A 90 11.00 -14.27 11.15
N GLU A 91 10.55 -14.31 12.40
CA GLU A 91 10.72 -15.48 13.28
C GLU A 91 10.05 -16.76 12.73
N LYS A 92 8.94 -16.60 12.02
CA LYS A 92 8.11 -17.69 11.50
C LYS A 92 8.38 -18.04 10.04
N ALA A 93 9.02 -17.16 9.31
CA ALA A 93 9.35 -17.40 7.91
C ALA A 93 10.48 -18.41 7.80
N ASP A 94 10.35 -19.31 6.82
CA ASP A 94 11.39 -20.27 6.44
C ASP A 94 12.35 -19.59 5.43
N LEU A 95 12.95 -18.48 5.88
CA LEU A 95 13.97 -17.67 5.19
C LEU A 95 14.90 -17.10 6.24
N GLU A 96 16.15 -16.92 5.87
CA GLU A 96 17.19 -16.42 6.76
C GLU A 96 17.48 -14.93 6.53
N LEU A 97 17.19 -14.12 7.57
CA LEU A 97 17.49 -12.70 7.55
C LEU A 97 19.02 -12.52 7.49
N GLY A 98 19.49 -11.69 6.55
CA GLY A 98 20.91 -11.45 6.33
C GLY A 98 21.49 -12.24 5.16
N SER A 99 21.07 -13.49 4.93
CA SER A 99 21.47 -14.25 3.74
C SER A 99 20.47 -14.11 2.58
N ASP A 100 19.19 -14.41 2.82
CA ASP A 100 18.17 -14.42 1.76
C ASP A 100 17.63 -13.03 1.48
N TYR A 101 17.52 -12.19 2.49
CA TYR A 101 16.98 -10.83 2.41
C TYR A 101 17.46 -9.96 3.58
N GLN A 102 17.14 -8.69 3.54
CA GLN A 102 17.37 -7.73 4.60
C GLN A 102 16.15 -6.88 4.89
N VAL A 103 16.16 -6.18 6.02
CA VAL A 103 15.10 -5.21 6.39
C VAL A 103 15.72 -3.83 6.53
N VAL A 104 15.08 -2.84 5.91
CA VAL A 104 15.46 -1.43 6.00
C VAL A 104 14.25 -0.64 6.49
N THR A 105 14.39 -0.06 7.67
CA THR A 105 13.40 0.85 8.26
C THR A 105 13.86 2.27 8.09
N VAL A 106 13.06 3.11 7.44
CA VAL A 106 13.37 4.53 7.24
C VAL A 106 12.34 5.37 7.99
N SER A 107 12.82 6.30 8.83
CA SER A 107 11.91 7.30 9.38
C SER A 107 11.55 8.32 8.30
N PHE A 108 10.25 8.55 8.11
CA PHE A 108 9.75 9.64 7.25
C PHE A 108 9.56 10.96 8.01
N ASN A 109 9.91 11.01 9.30
CA ASN A 109 9.91 12.24 10.09
C ASN A 109 11.32 12.87 10.08
N PRO A 110 11.52 14.04 9.46
CA PRO A 110 12.86 14.64 9.32
C PRO A 110 13.50 15.11 10.64
N ILE A 111 12.74 15.13 11.73
CA ILE A 111 13.26 15.47 13.05
C ILE A 111 13.72 14.26 13.87
N ASP A 112 13.53 13.04 13.35
CA ASP A 112 14.03 11.85 14.00
C ASP A 112 15.56 11.75 13.84
N THR A 113 16.22 11.30 14.91
CA THR A 113 17.68 11.25 14.99
C THR A 113 18.20 9.80 14.94
N PRO A 114 19.48 9.59 14.59
CA PRO A 114 20.10 8.27 14.63
C PRO A 114 20.05 7.60 16.02
N GLU A 115 20.08 8.38 17.10
CA GLU A 115 19.95 7.87 18.46
C GLU A 115 18.55 7.29 18.71
N LYS A 116 17.48 7.98 18.21
CA LYS A 116 16.11 7.42 18.25
C LYS A 116 16.02 6.15 17.42
N ALA A 117 16.64 6.12 16.24
CA ALA A 117 16.73 4.94 15.40
C ALA A 117 17.36 3.75 16.13
N ALA A 118 18.51 3.95 16.76
CA ALA A 118 19.22 2.94 17.55
C ALA A 118 18.38 2.43 18.73
N HIS A 119 17.73 3.33 19.46
CA HIS A 119 16.83 2.97 20.56
C HIS A 119 15.62 2.15 20.09
N MET A 120 14.96 2.58 19.01
CA MET A 120 13.84 1.86 18.43
C MET A 120 14.26 0.44 17.99
N LYS A 121 15.38 0.32 17.29
CA LYS A 121 15.96 -0.95 16.88
C LYS A 121 16.18 -1.90 18.05
N GLN A 122 16.81 -1.45 19.12
CA GLN A 122 17.06 -2.25 20.32
C GLN A 122 15.78 -2.81 20.94
N ASN A 123 14.68 -2.03 20.94
CA ASN A 123 13.40 -2.47 21.51
C ASN A 123 12.82 -3.68 20.77
N PHE A 124 13.01 -3.79 19.46
CA PHE A 124 12.50 -4.90 18.65
C PHE A 124 13.46 -6.10 18.60
N LEU A 125 14.77 -5.88 18.75
CA LEU A 125 15.76 -6.96 18.71
C LEU A 125 15.87 -7.75 20.01
N ARG A 126 15.60 -7.12 21.18
CA ARG A 126 15.83 -7.73 22.49
C ARG A 126 15.07 -9.04 22.77
N THR A 127 13.98 -9.29 22.07
CA THR A 127 13.05 -10.40 22.35
C THR A 127 13.07 -11.50 21.29
N LYS A 128 13.92 -11.39 20.24
CA LYS A 128 13.85 -12.25 19.06
C LYS A 128 15.19 -12.87 18.72
N SER A 129 15.22 -14.20 18.65
CA SER A 129 16.45 -14.97 18.46
C SER A 129 17.02 -14.93 17.03
N LYS A 130 16.14 -14.82 16.02
CA LYS A 130 16.52 -14.77 14.59
C LYS A 130 16.88 -13.38 14.09
N LEU A 131 16.69 -12.33 14.90
CA LEU A 131 16.95 -10.97 14.50
C LEU A 131 18.39 -10.56 14.83
N HIS A 132 19.23 -10.47 13.82
CA HIS A 132 20.58 -9.93 13.96
C HIS A 132 20.59 -8.42 13.66
N SER A 133 21.23 -7.66 14.54
CA SER A 133 21.21 -6.18 14.44
C SER A 133 21.77 -5.63 13.14
N LYS A 134 22.71 -6.32 12.49
CA LYS A 134 23.33 -5.91 11.23
C LYS A 134 22.42 -6.05 10.01
N ASP A 135 21.43 -6.95 10.07
CA ASP A 135 20.59 -7.31 8.92
C ASP A 135 19.24 -6.59 8.92
N TRP A 136 18.94 -5.87 10.01
CA TRP A 136 17.84 -4.91 10.10
C TRP A 136 18.40 -3.51 10.33
N ILE A 137 18.42 -2.70 9.27
CA ILE A 137 19.03 -1.37 9.23
C ILE A 137 17.96 -0.32 9.51
N TYR A 138 18.27 0.65 10.37
CA TYR A 138 17.40 1.78 10.65
C TYR A 138 18.05 3.06 10.13
N LEU A 139 17.24 3.89 9.42
CA LEU A 139 17.71 5.08 8.73
C LEU A 139 16.89 6.31 9.14
N THR A 140 17.58 7.43 9.22
CA THR A 140 17.01 8.77 9.32
C THR A 140 17.54 9.62 8.17
N GLY A 141 16.79 10.65 7.77
CA GLY A 141 17.18 11.49 6.63
C GLY A 141 16.62 12.90 6.71
N ASP A 142 17.10 13.76 5.83
CA ASP A 142 16.53 15.08 5.61
C ASP A 142 15.21 15.03 4.84
N SER A 143 14.48 16.14 4.86
CA SER A 143 13.17 16.25 4.21
C SER A 143 13.19 15.94 2.72
N LEU A 144 14.27 16.28 2.00
CA LEU A 144 14.35 16.10 0.54
C LEU A 144 14.51 14.62 0.19
N ASN A 145 15.44 13.91 0.87
CA ASN A 145 15.67 12.49 0.66
C ASN A 145 14.46 11.66 1.10
N ILE A 146 13.84 12.01 2.24
CA ILE A 146 12.59 11.38 2.72
C ILE A 146 11.47 11.55 1.69
N TYR A 147 11.22 12.77 1.23
CA TYR A 147 10.19 13.05 0.23
C TYR A 147 10.44 12.26 -1.06
N SER A 148 11.68 12.28 -1.56
CA SER A 148 12.04 11.57 -2.78
C SER A 148 11.81 10.05 -2.65
N LEU A 149 12.11 9.46 -1.51
CA LEU A 149 11.89 8.04 -1.26
C LEU A 149 10.39 7.73 -1.15
N THR A 150 9.65 8.50 -0.36
CA THR A 150 8.21 8.26 -0.13
C THR A 150 7.39 8.43 -1.42
N GLU A 151 7.70 9.42 -2.24
CA GLU A 151 7.11 9.57 -3.57
C GLU A 151 7.49 8.42 -4.51
N ALA A 152 8.74 7.98 -4.51
CA ALA A 152 9.18 6.88 -5.37
C ALA A 152 8.42 5.58 -5.08
N VAL A 153 8.14 5.29 -3.80
CA VAL A 153 7.35 4.12 -3.40
C VAL A 153 5.85 4.40 -3.29
N GLY A 154 5.40 5.61 -3.64
CA GLY A 154 3.99 5.99 -3.61
C GLY A 154 3.37 6.01 -2.22
N PHE A 155 4.18 6.19 -1.18
CA PHE A 155 3.73 6.24 0.22
C PHE A 155 3.30 7.67 0.59
N ARG A 156 2.00 7.90 0.70
CA ARG A 156 1.41 9.19 1.00
C ARG A 156 0.97 9.27 2.44
N PHE A 157 1.51 10.26 3.14
CA PHE A 157 1.21 10.55 4.53
C PHE A 157 0.93 12.03 4.74
N GLN A 158 0.29 12.37 5.83
CA GLN A 158 -0.04 13.75 6.19
C GLN A 158 0.29 14.02 7.66
N LYS A 159 0.91 15.17 7.92
CA LYS A 159 1.15 15.62 9.29
C LYS A 159 -0.17 16.06 9.93
N ASN A 160 -0.41 15.59 11.16
CA ASN A 160 -1.58 15.95 11.96
C ASN A 160 -1.13 16.35 13.38
N GLY A 161 -0.93 17.65 13.59
CA GLY A 161 -0.35 18.15 14.84
C GLY A 161 1.09 17.69 15.05
N LEU A 162 1.34 16.95 16.12
CA LEU A 162 2.63 16.33 16.41
C LEU A 162 2.78 14.93 15.79
N ASP A 163 1.68 14.34 15.35
CA ASP A 163 1.61 13.02 14.75
C ASP A 163 1.53 13.05 13.22
N PHE A 164 1.50 11.86 12.63
CA PHE A 164 1.25 11.68 11.20
C PHE A 164 0.16 10.64 10.97
N VAL A 165 -0.69 10.91 9.98
CA VAL A 165 -1.60 9.91 9.43
C VAL A 165 -0.93 9.27 8.22
N HIS A 166 -0.76 7.95 8.25
CA HIS A 166 -0.05 7.21 7.20
C HIS A 166 -0.62 5.79 7.02
N PRO A 167 -0.44 5.17 5.85
CA PRO A 167 -0.89 3.81 5.61
C PRO A 167 -0.02 2.79 6.38
N ALA A 168 -0.61 1.65 6.75
CA ALA A 168 0.12 0.49 7.23
C ALA A 168 0.51 -0.37 6.02
N CYS A 169 1.78 -0.33 5.62
CA CYS A 169 2.28 -1.06 4.46
C CYS A 169 3.80 -1.24 4.57
N ILE A 170 4.29 -2.38 4.07
CA ILE A 170 5.70 -2.61 3.79
C ILE A 170 5.87 -2.81 2.28
N THR A 171 7.01 -2.35 1.75
CA THR A 171 7.35 -2.44 0.33
C THR A 171 8.49 -3.42 0.14
N ILE A 172 8.36 -4.34 -0.81
CA ILE A 172 9.40 -5.31 -1.12
C ILE A 172 10.15 -4.85 -2.36
N LEU A 173 11.48 -4.77 -2.23
CA LEU A 173 12.38 -4.34 -3.29
C LEU A 173 13.27 -5.49 -3.75
N SER A 174 13.58 -5.53 -5.04
CA SER A 174 14.64 -6.39 -5.59
C SER A 174 16.03 -5.92 -5.15
N PRO A 175 17.09 -6.72 -5.40
CA PRO A 175 18.49 -6.29 -5.17
C PRO A 175 18.89 -5.02 -5.92
N GLU A 176 18.23 -4.70 -7.04
CA GLU A 176 18.44 -3.49 -7.84
C GLU A 176 17.55 -2.31 -7.42
N GLY A 177 16.79 -2.46 -6.32
CA GLY A 177 15.88 -1.44 -5.81
C GLY A 177 14.56 -1.31 -6.58
N LYS A 178 14.19 -2.32 -7.39
CA LYS A 178 12.91 -2.35 -8.09
C LYS A 178 11.80 -2.74 -7.13
N ILE A 179 10.68 -2.03 -7.16
CA ILE A 179 9.49 -2.31 -6.36
C ILE A 179 8.78 -3.52 -6.93
N THR A 180 8.73 -4.61 -6.17
CA THR A 180 8.18 -5.90 -6.63
C THR A 180 6.83 -6.21 -6.02
N ARG A 181 6.59 -5.80 -4.77
CA ARG A 181 5.33 -6.06 -4.09
C ARG A 181 5.09 -5.09 -2.92
N TYR A 182 3.82 -4.87 -2.61
CA TYR A 182 3.38 -4.23 -1.38
C TYR A 182 2.65 -5.25 -0.51
N LEU A 183 2.89 -5.22 0.80
CA LEU A 183 2.15 -6.01 1.77
C LEU A 183 1.50 -5.06 2.78
N TYR A 184 0.18 -5.11 2.86
CA TYR A 184 -0.63 -4.18 3.65
C TYR A 184 -0.95 -4.71 5.04
N GLY A 185 -1.15 -3.79 5.97
CA GLY A 185 -1.51 -4.07 7.35
C GLY A 185 -0.30 -4.15 8.29
N SER A 186 -0.56 -4.63 9.49
CA SER A 186 0.45 -4.82 10.55
C SER A 186 0.63 -6.28 10.95
N ARG A 187 -0.04 -7.20 10.25
CA ARG A 187 0.11 -8.66 10.45
C ARG A 187 0.38 -9.30 9.11
N PHE A 188 1.54 -9.94 9.00
CA PHE A 188 1.99 -10.54 7.75
C PHE A 188 1.99 -12.06 7.86
N LEU A 189 1.59 -12.73 6.78
CA LEU A 189 1.67 -14.18 6.72
C LEU A 189 3.09 -14.62 6.31
N PRO A 190 3.68 -15.64 6.95
CA PRO A 190 5.02 -16.15 6.59
C PRO A 190 5.12 -16.56 5.12
N PHE A 191 4.06 -17.15 4.58
CA PHE A 191 3.99 -17.53 3.18
C PHE A 191 4.04 -16.32 2.23
N ASP A 192 3.31 -15.24 2.55
CA ASP A 192 3.28 -14.03 1.71
C ASP A 192 4.64 -13.34 1.68
N LEU A 193 5.31 -13.23 2.84
CA LEU A 193 6.66 -12.70 2.90
C LEU A 193 7.64 -13.57 2.10
N LYS A 194 7.59 -14.90 2.29
CA LYS A 194 8.47 -15.84 1.58
C LYS A 194 8.31 -15.71 0.07
N MET A 195 7.08 -15.69 -0.43
CA MET A 195 6.81 -15.54 -1.85
C MET A 195 7.28 -14.19 -2.38
N ALA A 196 7.03 -13.10 -1.64
CA ALA A 196 7.45 -11.76 -2.02
C ALA A 196 8.99 -11.64 -2.12
N ILE A 197 9.75 -12.25 -1.20
CA ILE A 197 11.20 -12.28 -1.24
C ILE A 197 11.73 -13.10 -2.42
N ILE A 198 11.18 -14.30 -2.67
CA ILE A 198 11.57 -15.15 -3.81
C ILE A 198 11.30 -14.45 -5.14
N GLU A 199 10.18 -13.75 -5.27
CA GLU A 199 9.86 -12.96 -6.47
C GLU A 199 10.80 -11.77 -6.61
N ALA A 200 11.09 -11.05 -5.54
CA ALA A 200 12.03 -9.93 -5.51
C ALA A 200 13.44 -10.36 -5.93
N GLN A 201 13.90 -11.53 -5.46
CA GLN A 201 15.19 -12.10 -5.88
C GLN A 201 15.29 -12.31 -7.39
N LYS A 202 14.17 -12.61 -8.03
CA LYS A 202 14.07 -12.81 -9.49
C LYS A 202 13.72 -11.53 -10.24
N GLY A 203 13.58 -10.40 -9.54
CA GLY A 203 13.11 -9.13 -10.10
C GLY A 203 11.69 -9.18 -10.66
N LEU A 204 10.85 -10.13 -10.22
CA LEU A 204 9.48 -10.29 -10.67
C LEU A 204 8.54 -9.44 -9.82
N SER A 205 7.74 -8.62 -10.46
CA SER A 205 6.70 -7.84 -9.80
C SER A 205 5.34 -8.53 -9.93
N ARG A 206 4.62 -8.57 -8.85
CA ARG A 206 3.26 -9.11 -8.81
C ARG A 206 2.31 -8.11 -8.19
N PRO A 207 1.15 -7.84 -8.81
CA PRO A 207 0.13 -7.01 -8.18
C PRO A 207 -0.31 -7.63 -6.86
N THR A 208 -0.47 -6.80 -5.86
CA THR A 208 -1.00 -7.22 -4.56
C THR A 208 -2.41 -7.76 -4.78
N ILE A 209 -2.71 -8.95 -4.28
CA ILE A 209 -4.05 -9.58 -4.40
C ILE A 209 -5.15 -8.70 -3.80
N ASN A 210 -4.76 -7.76 -2.94
CA ASN A 210 -5.65 -6.82 -2.27
C ASN A 210 -6.28 -5.75 -3.16
N ARG A 211 -5.91 -5.57 -4.44
CA ARG A 211 -6.57 -4.56 -5.31
C ARG A 211 -8.08 -4.73 -5.38
N VAL A 212 -8.60 -5.95 -5.32
CA VAL A 212 -10.04 -6.19 -5.25
C VAL A 212 -10.60 -5.76 -3.89
N LEU A 213 -9.85 -5.99 -2.81
CA LEU A 213 -10.24 -5.57 -1.46
C LEU A 213 -10.12 -4.05 -1.30
N GLU A 214 -9.07 -3.41 -1.82
CA GLU A 214 -8.93 -1.94 -1.81
C GLU A 214 -10.03 -1.23 -2.59
N PHE A 215 -10.56 -1.85 -3.63
CA PHE A 215 -11.70 -1.31 -4.35
C PHE A 215 -12.98 -1.30 -3.49
N CYS A 216 -13.12 -2.28 -2.60
CA CYS A 216 -14.28 -2.42 -1.71
C CYS A 216 -14.10 -1.76 -0.34
N PHE A 217 -12.86 -1.44 0.06
CA PHE A 217 -12.54 -0.87 1.36
C PHE A 217 -11.77 0.44 1.20
N SER A 218 -12.17 1.48 1.90
CA SER A 218 -11.44 2.73 2.01
C SER A 218 -10.75 2.83 3.37
N TYR A 219 -9.61 3.51 3.41
CA TYR A 219 -8.92 3.78 4.66
C TYR A 219 -9.64 4.91 5.41
N ASP A 220 -10.04 4.65 6.64
CA ASP A 220 -10.60 5.63 7.57
C ASP A 220 -9.46 6.24 8.41
N PRO A 221 -9.09 7.52 8.17
CA PRO A 221 -8.01 8.18 8.90
C PRO A 221 -8.33 8.38 10.40
N GLU A 222 -9.60 8.59 10.75
CA GLU A 222 -10.02 8.82 12.14
C GLU A 222 -9.98 7.51 12.94
N GLY A 223 -10.51 6.43 12.39
CA GLY A 223 -10.50 5.11 13.01
C GLY A 223 -9.20 4.33 12.82
N LYS A 224 -8.23 4.83 12.02
CA LYS A 224 -6.95 4.17 11.66
C LYS A 224 -7.14 2.72 11.15
N LYS A 225 -8.23 2.47 10.42
CA LYS A 225 -8.61 1.13 9.92
C LYS A 225 -9.21 1.20 8.52
N TYR A 226 -9.19 0.07 7.82
CA TYR A 226 -9.93 -0.08 6.57
C TYR A 226 -11.40 -0.36 6.87
N VAL A 227 -12.30 0.43 6.28
CA VAL A 227 -13.75 0.27 6.36
C VAL A 227 -14.32 -0.03 4.98
N LEU A 228 -15.42 -0.78 4.95
CA LEU A 228 -16.11 -1.11 3.71
C LEU A 228 -16.65 0.18 3.07
N ASP A 229 -16.25 0.45 1.83
CA ASP A 229 -16.81 1.54 1.03
C ASP A 229 -18.18 1.11 0.46
N ILE A 230 -19.22 1.36 1.28
CA ILE A 230 -20.60 0.98 0.97
C ILE A 230 -21.04 1.60 -0.34
N THR A 231 -20.57 2.80 -0.68
CA THR A 231 -20.95 3.52 -1.91
C THR A 231 -20.46 2.78 -3.16
N ARG A 232 -19.21 2.33 -3.16
CA ARG A 232 -18.62 1.57 -4.28
C ARG A 232 -19.24 0.19 -4.42
N VAL A 233 -19.38 -0.53 -3.30
CA VAL A 233 -19.99 -1.87 -3.30
C VAL A 233 -21.44 -1.83 -3.76
N SER A 234 -22.25 -0.89 -3.26
CA SER A 234 -23.65 -0.75 -3.67
C SER A 234 -23.78 -0.35 -5.14
N GLY A 235 -22.88 0.50 -5.66
CA GLY A 235 -22.83 0.86 -7.07
C GLY A 235 -22.63 -0.34 -7.99
N ILE A 236 -21.70 -1.26 -7.64
CA ILE A 236 -21.47 -2.49 -8.41
C ILE A 236 -22.70 -3.39 -8.41
N VAL A 237 -23.31 -3.58 -7.23
CA VAL A 237 -24.50 -4.43 -7.07
C VAL A 237 -25.67 -3.89 -7.91
N ILE A 238 -25.92 -2.59 -7.86
CA ILE A 238 -26.97 -1.95 -8.65
C ILE A 238 -26.70 -2.11 -10.15
N LEU A 239 -25.46 -1.88 -10.59
CA LEU A 239 -25.08 -2.03 -11.99
C LEU A 239 -25.27 -3.47 -12.47
N PHE A 240 -24.87 -4.46 -11.66
CA PHE A 240 -25.05 -5.87 -11.97
C PHE A 240 -26.54 -6.23 -12.18
N PHE A 241 -27.42 -5.81 -11.26
CA PHE A 241 -28.85 -6.06 -11.40
C PHE A 241 -29.47 -5.30 -12.58
N ALA A 242 -29.03 -4.08 -12.88
CA ALA A 242 -29.49 -3.32 -14.03
C ALA A 242 -29.12 -4.02 -15.36
N VAL A 243 -27.88 -4.51 -15.48
CA VAL A 243 -27.42 -5.26 -16.65
C VAL A 243 -28.17 -6.59 -16.78
N LEU A 244 -28.37 -7.30 -15.67
CA LEU A 244 -29.15 -8.55 -15.65
C LEU A 244 -30.59 -8.32 -16.11
N LEU A 245 -31.27 -7.29 -15.57
CA LEU A 245 -32.63 -6.94 -15.96
C LEU A 245 -32.69 -6.59 -17.45
N PHE A 246 -31.74 -5.79 -17.94
CA PHE A 246 -31.67 -5.42 -19.36
C PHE A 246 -31.47 -6.64 -20.25
N ALA A 247 -30.59 -7.57 -19.87
CA ALA A 247 -30.39 -8.84 -20.59
C ALA A 247 -31.67 -9.68 -20.64
N ILE A 248 -32.39 -9.81 -19.52
CA ILE A 248 -33.67 -10.54 -19.45
C ILE A 248 -34.73 -9.90 -20.38
N LEU A 249 -34.81 -8.56 -20.36
CA LEU A 249 -35.78 -7.84 -21.23
C LEU A 249 -35.46 -8.01 -22.72
N LEU A 250 -34.17 -8.00 -23.11
CA LEU A 250 -33.74 -8.27 -24.48
C LEU A 250 -34.07 -9.69 -24.91
N LEU A 251 -33.81 -10.69 -24.06
CA LEU A 251 -34.12 -12.08 -24.37
C LEU A 251 -35.62 -12.33 -24.50
N ARG A 252 -36.43 -11.71 -23.64
CA ARG A 252 -37.90 -11.78 -23.74
C ARG A 252 -38.44 -11.07 -24.99
N SER A 253 -37.85 -9.94 -25.39
CA SER A 253 -38.21 -9.22 -26.60
C SER A 253 -37.95 -10.05 -27.87
N ARG A 254 -36.78 -10.74 -27.93
CA ARG A 254 -36.41 -11.63 -29.04
C ARG A 254 -37.34 -12.85 -29.17
N LYS A 255 -37.77 -13.45 -28.03
CA LYS A 255 -38.73 -14.57 -28.03
C LYS A 255 -40.13 -14.18 -28.55
N LYS A 256 -40.59 -12.93 -28.30
CA LYS A 256 -41.86 -12.43 -28.80
C LYS A 256 -41.84 -12.15 -30.32
N LYS A 257 -40.69 -11.79 -30.91
CA LYS A 257 -40.54 -11.60 -32.37
C LYS A 257 -40.49 -12.91 -33.18
N LYS A 258 -40.11 -14.06 -32.56
CA LYS A 258 -40.08 -15.37 -33.21
C LYS A 258 -41.43 -16.11 -33.18
N LYS A 259 -42.44 -15.59 -32.46
CA LYS A 259 -43.78 -16.17 -32.37
C LYS A 259 -44.85 -15.40 -33.19
N LYS A 260 -44.44 -14.42 -33.95
CA LYS A 260 -45.24 -13.77 -35.01
C LYS A 260 -44.62 -14.11 -36.37
#